data_41df05577fc1b1f6ebec374607046e62
#
_entry.id   41df05577fc1b1f6ebec374607046e62
#
_cell.length_a   1.000
_cell.length_b   1.000
_cell.length_c   1.000
_cell.angle_alpha   90.00
_cell.angle_beta   90.00
_cell.angle_gamma   90.00
#
_symmetry.space_group_name_H-M   'P 1'
#
loop_
_entity.id
_entity.type
_entity.pdbx_description
1 polymer ?
#
loop_
_entity_poly.entity_id
_entity_poly.type
_entity_poly.pdbx_seq_one_letter_code
_entity_poly.pdbx_strand_id
1 'polypeptide(L)'
;MTMAGSRIESIPADHFNHCVAVVKLANGTYMPLDPTWVPFCRELWSSAEQQQNYLPGIPGGSDLCLTPVSAPENHYVRITADNKIDAKGTLKGSFTITAEGQSDSSIRRIFTQGWQTEWQSTMESQLLNVSPKARMLGVDYGKAPKDYQTGPIRITFRYEIPDYALVGDRELLLK
;
A
#
# COMPACT_ATOMS: atom_id res chain seq x y z
N MET A 1 -16.25 13.17 9.81
CA MET A 1 -15.25 12.57 10.72
C MET A 1 -14.28 13.63 11.21
N THR A 2 -13.72 13.45 12.38
CA THR A 2 -12.68 14.33 12.90
C THR A 2 -11.32 13.79 12.50
N MET A 3 -10.41 14.66 12.07
CA MET A 3 -9.05 14.24 11.68
C MET A 3 -8.04 14.24 12.83
N ALA A 4 -8.31 14.90 13.90
CA ALA A 4 -7.42 14.94 15.06
C ALA A 4 -8.09 15.64 16.21
N GLY A 5 -7.67 15.32 17.39
CA GLY A 5 -8.01 16.04 18.60
C GLY A 5 -9.08 15.41 19.43
N SER A 6 -9.13 15.86 20.66
CA SER A 6 -10.11 15.46 21.63
C SER A 6 -11.48 16.02 21.29
N ARG A 7 -12.50 15.23 21.51
CA ARG A 7 -13.90 15.65 21.46
C ARG A 7 -14.10 16.87 22.38
N ILE A 8 -14.68 17.94 21.85
CA ILE A 8 -15.16 19.06 22.64
C ILE A 8 -16.67 18.95 22.73
N GLU A 9 -17.16 18.50 23.86
CA GLU A 9 -18.60 18.16 24.08
C GLU A 9 -19.53 19.36 24.02
N SER A 10 -19.01 20.55 24.30
CA SER A 10 -19.82 21.77 24.46
C SER A 10 -19.91 22.62 23.18
N ILE A 11 -19.26 22.25 22.09
CA ILE A 11 -19.26 23.03 20.86
C ILE A 11 -19.88 22.21 19.73
N PRO A 12 -20.91 22.73 19.02
CA PRO A 12 -21.43 22.05 17.85
C PRO A 12 -20.40 21.97 16.74
N ALA A 13 -20.47 20.99 16.04
CA ALA A 13 -19.63 20.25 15.16
C ALA A 13 -19.08 20.96 13.92
N ASP A 14 -18.29 21.95 14.04
CA ASP A 14 -17.40 22.43 12.97
C ASP A 14 -16.09 21.64 12.91
N HIS A 15 -16.09 20.45 13.53
CA HIS A 15 -14.90 19.57 13.63
C HIS A 15 -14.87 18.48 12.57
N PHE A 16 -15.91 18.38 11.75
CA PHE A 16 -15.99 17.37 10.69
C PHE A 16 -15.43 17.90 9.39
N ASN A 17 -14.51 17.19 8.81
CA ASN A 17 -13.85 17.56 7.55
C ASN A 17 -14.07 16.52 6.45
N HIS A 18 -14.78 15.45 6.73
CA HIS A 18 -15.06 14.38 5.78
C HIS A 18 -16.45 13.81 5.99
N CYS A 19 -17.10 13.41 4.90
CA CYS A 19 -18.42 12.80 4.90
C CYS A 19 -18.35 11.49 4.12
N VAL A 20 -18.76 10.41 4.74
CA VAL A 20 -18.80 9.07 4.13
C VAL A 20 -20.18 8.45 4.32
N ALA A 21 -20.52 7.48 3.47
CA ALA A 21 -21.69 6.66 3.67
C ALA A 21 -21.44 5.66 4.82
N VAL A 22 -22.51 5.22 5.48
CA VAL A 22 -22.44 4.13 6.46
C VAL A 22 -23.54 3.11 6.18
N VAL A 23 -23.23 1.84 6.38
CA VAL A 23 -24.19 0.74 6.33
C VAL A 23 -24.45 0.24 7.74
N LYS A 24 -25.71 0.20 8.16
CA LYS A 24 -26.10 -0.43 9.41
C LYS A 24 -26.04 -1.94 9.28
N LEU A 25 -25.24 -2.58 10.10
CA LEU A 25 -25.11 -4.03 10.16
C LEU A 25 -26.21 -4.66 11.02
N ALA A 26 -26.42 -5.97 10.88
CA ALA A 26 -27.43 -6.71 11.62
C ALA A 26 -27.25 -6.66 13.16
N ASN A 27 -26.01 -6.49 13.61
CA ASN A 27 -25.69 -6.32 15.04
C ASN A 27 -25.92 -4.90 15.58
N GLY A 28 -26.44 -3.99 14.74
CA GLY A 28 -26.73 -2.60 15.10
C GLY A 28 -25.54 -1.64 14.97
N THR A 29 -24.33 -2.11 14.67
CA THR A 29 -23.16 -1.26 14.41
C THR A 29 -23.20 -0.70 12.98
N TYR A 30 -22.36 0.30 12.71
CA TYR A 30 -22.24 0.91 11.40
C TYR A 30 -20.88 0.62 10.80
N MET A 31 -20.86 0.24 9.52
CA MET A 31 -19.65 0.07 8.72
C MET A 31 -19.50 1.27 7.78
N PRO A 32 -18.39 2.01 7.81
CA PRO A 32 -18.15 3.10 6.90
C PRO A 32 -17.90 2.59 5.48
N LEU A 33 -18.36 3.37 4.49
CA LEU A 33 -18.10 3.19 3.08
C LEU A 33 -17.59 4.51 2.53
N ASP A 34 -16.32 4.54 2.12
CA ASP A 34 -15.74 5.74 1.53
C ASP A 34 -15.51 5.54 0.02
N PRO A 35 -16.38 6.12 -0.84
CA PRO A 35 -16.24 6.01 -2.28
C PRO A 35 -15.04 6.80 -2.85
N THR A 36 -14.39 7.62 -2.04
CA THR A 36 -13.16 8.34 -2.43
C THR A 36 -11.91 7.49 -2.26
N TRP A 37 -12.05 6.37 -1.54
CA TRP A 37 -10.99 5.41 -1.30
C TRP A 37 -10.99 4.33 -2.39
N VAL A 38 -9.99 4.33 -3.24
CA VAL A 38 -9.95 3.49 -4.45
C VAL A 38 -8.71 2.59 -4.62
N PRO A 39 -8.05 2.11 -3.56
CA PRO A 39 -7.06 1.04 -3.68
C PRO A 39 -7.74 -0.33 -3.74
N PHE A 40 -7.00 -1.36 -4.11
CA PHE A 40 -7.44 -2.70 -3.78
C PHE A 40 -7.32 -2.91 -2.27
N CYS A 41 -8.47 -3.04 -1.62
CA CYS A 41 -8.59 -3.31 -0.19
C CYS A 41 -9.82 -4.16 0.07
N ARG A 42 -9.76 -4.99 1.09
CA ARG A 42 -10.92 -5.80 1.55
C ARG A 42 -11.95 -4.96 2.29
N GLU A 43 -11.57 -3.78 2.70
CA GLU A 43 -12.43 -2.80 3.34
C GLU A 43 -12.81 -1.72 2.34
N LEU A 44 -14.04 -1.26 2.41
CA LEU A 44 -14.57 -0.21 1.53
C LEU A 44 -14.43 1.18 2.15
N TRP A 45 -13.41 1.38 2.98
CA TRP A 45 -13.09 2.62 3.67
C TRP A 45 -11.58 2.72 3.94
N SER A 46 -11.09 3.91 4.17
CA SER A 46 -9.65 4.16 4.37
C SER A 46 -9.20 3.90 5.79
N SER A 47 -8.08 3.22 5.98
CA SER A 47 -7.44 3.08 7.29
C SER A 47 -7.03 4.43 7.91
N ALA A 48 -6.94 5.50 7.12
CA ALA A 48 -6.76 6.86 7.65
C ALA A 48 -7.97 7.34 8.46
N GLU A 49 -9.11 6.70 8.29
CA GLU A 49 -10.36 7.00 8.98
C GLU A 49 -10.57 6.16 10.26
N GLN A 50 -9.68 5.20 10.54
CA GLN A 50 -9.80 4.36 11.73
C GLN A 50 -9.70 5.18 13.01
N GLN A 51 -10.46 4.76 14.02
CA GLN A 51 -10.52 5.40 15.34
C GLN A 51 -10.82 6.91 15.29
N GLN A 52 -11.58 7.35 14.30
CA GLN A 52 -12.08 8.71 14.19
C GLN A 52 -13.51 8.81 14.72
N ASN A 53 -13.82 9.92 15.37
CA ASN A 53 -15.19 10.21 15.75
C ASN A 53 -16.02 10.55 14.51
N TYR A 54 -17.23 10.00 14.42
CA TYR A 54 -18.19 10.35 13.40
C TYR A 54 -19.59 10.49 13.99
N LEU A 55 -20.42 11.29 13.34
CA LEU A 55 -21.82 11.47 13.69
C LEU A 55 -22.69 10.76 12.64
N PRO A 56 -23.41 9.68 12.99
CA PRO A 56 -24.36 9.06 12.07
C PRO A 56 -25.54 9.99 11.77
N GLY A 57 -25.81 10.21 10.49
CA GLY A 57 -26.97 10.96 10.02
C GLY A 57 -28.22 10.09 9.97
N ILE A 58 -28.78 9.76 11.12
CA ILE A 58 -29.97 8.91 11.25
C ILE A 58 -31.19 9.68 11.78
N PRO A 59 -32.42 9.27 11.43
CA PRO A 59 -33.64 9.84 12.03
C PRO A 59 -33.59 9.75 13.55
N GLY A 60 -33.93 10.86 14.22
CA GLY A 60 -33.91 10.95 15.68
C GLY A 60 -32.57 11.34 16.28
N GLY A 61 -31.55 11.51 15.46
CA GLY A 61 -30.20 11.86 15.90
C GLY A 61 -29.39 10.67 16.45
N SER A 62 -28.16 10.92 16.81
CA SER A 62 -27.26 9.93 17.41
C SER A 62 -26.18 10.64 18.22
N ASP A 63 -25.60 9.92 19.15
CA ASP A 63 -24.32 10.29 19.74
C ASP A 63 -23.17 10.06 18.76
N LEU A 64 -21.99 10.63 19.08
CA LEU A 64 -20.78 10.36 18.37
C LEU A 64 -20.41 8.87 18.47
N CYS A 65 -20.07 8.30 17.35
CA CYS A 65 -19.55 6.95 17.21
C CYS A 65 -18.06 6.99 16.86
N LEU A 66 -17.39 5.85 17.06
CA LEU A 66 -15.99 5.68 16.72
C LEU A 66 -15.89 4.69 15.54
N THR A 67 -15.12 5.04 14.53
CA THR A 67 -14.83 4.11 13.44
C THR A 67 -13.98 2.94 13.94
N PRO A 68 -14.14 1.75 13.37
CA PRO A 68 -13.38 0.58 13.78
C PRO A 68 -11.88 0.72 13.50
N VAL A 69 -11.09 -0.17 14.05
CA VAL A 69 -9.69 -0.38 13.66
C VAL A 69 -9.66 -1.28 12.43
N SER A 70 -8.92 -0.89 11.41
CA SER A 70 -8.67 -1.73 10.25
C SER A 70 -7.71 -2.87 10.61
N ALA A 71 -8.01 -4.07 10.16
CA ALA A 71 -7.14 -5.21 10.40
C ALA A 71 -5.82 -5.06 9.63
N PRO A 72 -4.65 -5.30 10.26
CA PRO A 72 -3.36 -5.14 9.60
C PRO A 72 -3.19 -6.05 8.37
N GLU A 73 -3.91 -7.17 8.33
CA GLU A 73 -3.94 -8.10 7.18
C GLU A 73 -4.54 -7.48 5.92
N ASN A 74 -5.27 -6.37 6.05
CA ASN A 74 -5.84 -5.62 4.94
C ASN A 74 -4.87 -4.55 4.39
N HIS A 75 -3.74 -4.31 5.05
CA HIS A 75 -2.78 -3.26 4.71
C HIS A 75 -1.35 -3.78 4.80
N TYR A 76 -0.86 -4.40 3.73
CA TYR A 76 0.48 -4.99 3.75
C TYR A 76 1.28 -4.69 2.48
N VAL A 77 2.59 -4.75 2.62
CA VAL A 77 3.55 -4.99 1.54
C VAL A 77 4.21 -6.33 1.80
N ARG A 78 4.18 -7.20 0.80
CA ARG A 78 4.88 -8.48 0.81
C ARG A 78 5.91 -8.48 -0.30
N ILE A 79 7.14 -8.81 0.06
CA ILE A 79 8.23 -8.98 -0.89
C ILE A 79 8.66 -10.44 -0.85
N THR A 80 8.62 -11.10 -2.00
CA THR A 80 9.16 -12.44 -2.18
C THR A 80 10.27 -12.39 -3.20
N ALA A 81 11.39 -13.05 -2.94
CA ALA A 81 12.55 -13.02 -3.81
C ALA A 81 13.11 -14.44 -4.04
N ASP A 82 13.56 -14.68 -5.26
CA ASP A 82 14.33 -15.86 -5.66
C ASP A 82 15.63 -15.37 -6.32
N ASN A 83 16.74 -15.55 -5.61
CA ASN A 83 18.03 -14.99 -5.98
C ASN A 83 19.13 -16.03 -5.89
N LYS A 84 20.13 -15.89 -6.77
CA LYS A 84 21.33 -16.72 -6.77
C LYS A 84 22.57 -15.83 -6.89
N ILE A 85 23.62 -16.20 -6.18
CA ILE A 85 24.96 -15.59 -6.31
C ILE A 85 25.81 -16.52 -7.14
N ASP A 86 26.40 -16.00 -8.20
CA ASP A 86 27.31 -16.77 -9.03
C ASP A 86 28.74 -16.78 -8.47
N ALA A 87 29.61 -17.60 -9.07
CA ALA A 87 31.01 -17.73 -8.65
C ALA A 87 31.84 -16.44 -8.75
N LYS A 88 31.32 -15.41 -9.42
CA LYS A 88 31.96 -14.09 -9.52
C LYS A 88 31.40 -13.09 -8.49
N GLY A 89 30.50 -13.53 -7.61
CA GLY A 89 29.88 -12.69 -6.61
C GLY A 89 28.75 -11.80 -7.15
N THR A 90 28.23 -12.09 -8.35
CA THR A 90 27.07 -11.37 -8.89
C THR A 90 25.79 -11.97 -8.38
N LEU A 91 24.93 -11.16 -7.77
CA LEU A 91 23.56 -11.55 -7.43
C LEU A 91 22.67 -11.41 -8.66
N LYS A 92 21.93 -12.46 -8.98
CA LYS A 92 20.92 -12.46 -10.05
C LYS A 92 19.64 -13.09 -9.55
N GLY A 93 18.51 -12.54 -9.95
CA GLY A 93 17.24 -13.11 -9.59
C GLY A 93 16.04 -12.24 -9.90
N SER A 94 15.01 -12.49 -9.16
CA SER A 94 13.77 -11.72 -9.21
C SER A 94 13.23 -11.47 -7.82
N PHE A 95 12.52 -10.38 -7.66
CA PHE A 95 11.64 -10.17 -6.51
C PHE A 95 10.28 -9.66 -6.96
N THR A 96 9.27 -10.04 -6.20
CA THR A 96 7.89 -9.62 -6.43
C THR A 96 7.42 -8.83 -5.23
N ILE A 97 6.92 -7.64 -5.48
CA ILE A 97 6.19 -6.82 -4.52
C ILE A 97 4.71 -7.09 -4.73
N THR A 98 4.00 -7.40 -3.64
CA THR A 98 2.53 -7.47 -3.62
C THR A 98 2.04 -6.59 -2.47
N ALA A 99 0.99 -5.80 -2.69
CA ALA A 99 0.46 -4.92 -1.66
C ALA A 99 -1.06 -4.87 -1.69
N GLU A 100 -1.67 -4.61 -0.53
CA GLU A 100 -3.09 -4.34 -0.34
C GLU A 100 -3.30 -3.07 0.49
N GLY A 101 -4.48 -2.50 0.40
CA GLY A 101 -4.93 -1.37 1.20
C GLY A 101 -4.13 -0.10 0.97
N GLN A 102 -3.71 0.57 2.02
CA GLN A 102 -2.92 1.80 1.97
C GLN A 102 -1.62 1.61 1.19
N SER A 103 -1.00 0.46 1.31
CA SER A 103 0.23 0.13 0.60
C SER A 103 -0.01 -0.06 -0.90
N ASP A 104 -1.12 -0.69 -1.29
CA ASP A 104 -1.55 -0.80 -2.69
C ASP A 104 -1.76 0.60 -3.29
N SER A 105 -2.50 1.46 -2.60
CA SER A 105 -2.73 2.84 -3.03
C SER A 105 -1.42 3.60 -3.24
N SER A 106 -0.49 3.47 -2.31
CA SER A 106 0.81 4.16 -2.37
C SER A 106 1.63 3.72 -3.58
N ILE A 107 1.65 2.43 -3.88
CA ILE A 107 2.39 1.88 -5.03
C ILE A 107 1.67 2.21 -6.35
N ARG A 108 0.33 2.13 -6.40
CA ARG A 108 -0.44 2.44 -7.62
C ARG A 108 -0.30 3.90 -8.05
N ARG A 109 0.01 4.82 -7.15
CA ARG A 109 0.26 6.23 -7.51
C ARG A 109 1.31 6.38 -8.59
N ILE A 110 2.32 5.52 -8.62
CA ILE A 110 3.35 5.49 -9.67
C ILE A 110 2.70 5.34 -11.06
N PHE A 111 1.67 4.52 -11.15
CA PHE A 111 0.98 4.20 -12.40
C PHE A 111 -0.18 5.14 -12.71
N THR A 112 -0.87 5.65 -11.70
CA THR A 112 -2.05 6.50 -11.88
C THR A 112 -1.70 7.97 -12.03
N GLN A 113 -0.59 8.42 -11.46
CA GLN A 113 -0.15 9.82 -11.49
C GLN A 113 1.03 10.05 -12.44
N GLY A 114 1.81 8.99 -12.77
CA GLY A 114 2.93 9.05 -13.70
C GLY A 114 2.55 8.69 -15.14
N TRP A 115 3.32 9.20 -16.10
CA TRP A 115 3.20 8.82 -17.49
C TRP A 115 3.72 7.39 -17.71
N GLN A 116 3.07 6.64 -18.57
CA GLN A 116 3.47 5.25 -18.84
C GLN A 116 4.91 5.12 -19.36
N THR A 117 5.38 6.12 -20.08
CA THR A 117 6.77 6.20 -20.57
C THR A 117 7.79 6.35 -19.44
N GLU A 118 7.38 6.77 -18.25
CA GLU A 118 8.25 7.00 -17.09
C GLU A 118 8.24 5.82 -16.11
N TRP A 119 7.34 4.86 -16.29
CA TRP A 119 7.22 3.75 -15.34
C TRP A 119 8.51 2.96 -15.20
N GLN A 120 9.18 2.67 -16.33
CA GLN A 120 10.41 1.92 -16.29
C GLN A 120 11.51 2.66 -15.54
N SER A 121 11.75 3.94 -15.84
CA SER A 121 12.77 4.74 -15.16
C SER A 121 12.49 4.92 -13.68
N THR A 122 11.20 5.05 -13.31
CA THR A 122 10.78 5.09 -11.91
C THR A 122 11.11 3.78 -11.19
N MET A 123 10.83 2.63 -11.82
CA MET A 123 11.17 1.32 -11.25
C MET A 123 12.68 1.10 -11.17
N GLU A 124 13.44 1.52 -12.16
CA GLU A 124 14.92 1.49 -12.13
C GLU A 124 15.46 2.32 -10.97
N SER A 125 14.90 3.50 -10.73
CA SER A 125 15.30 4.34 -9.60
C SER A 125 15.01 3.66 -8.26
N GLN A 126 13.90 2.93 -8.12
CA GLN A 126 13.61 2.16 -6.92
C GLN A 126 14.63 1.02 -6.71
N LEU A 127 15.02 0.36 -7.78
CA LEU A 127 16.04 -0.69 -7.72
C LEU A 127 17.42 -0.15 -7.35
N LEU A 128 17.79 1.03 -7.85
CA LEU A 128 19.04 1.70 -7.50
C LEU A 128 19.14 2.10 -6.02
N ASN A 129 17.99 2.28 -5.34
CA ASN A 129 17.96 2.48 -3.89
C ASN A 129 18.40 1.20 -3.12
N VAL A 130 18.28 0.02 -3.72
CA VAL A 130 18.77 -1.22 -3.12
C VAL A 130 20.28 -1.34 -3.28
N SER A 131 20.80 -1.02 -4.46
CA SER A 131 22.23 -0.98 -4.74
C SER A 131 22.50 -0.06 -5.93
N PRO A 132 23.49 0.84 -5.85
CA PRO A 132 23.86 1.70 -6.97
C PRO A 132 24.44 0.91 -8.16
N LYS A 133 24.81 -0.35 -7.96
CA LYS A 133 25.27 -1.25 -9.01
C LYS A 133 24.16 -2.13 -9.59
N ALA A 134 22.95 -2.03 -9.08
CA ALA A 134 21.83 -2.84 -9.56
C ALA A 134 21.48 -2.48 -11.00
N ARG A 135 21.16 -3.49 -11.78
CA ARG A 135 20.73 -3.37 -13.18
C ARG A 135 19.40 -4.08 -13.35
N MET A 136 18.40 -3.38 -13.83
CA MET A 136 17.11 -3.98 -14.14
C MET A 136 17.21 -4.75 -15.46
N LEU A 137 16.87 -6.03 -15.44
CA LEU A 137 16.83 -6.92 -16.60
C LEU A 137 15.42 -7.00 -17.20
N GLY A 138 14.42 -6.57 -16.45
CA GLY A 138 13.03 -6.48 -16.86
C GLY A 138 12.10 -6.28 -15.68
N VAL A 139 10.91 -5.79 -15.98
CA VAL A 139 9.85 -5.58 -15.01
C VAL A 139 8.53 -6.04 -15.60
N ASP A 140 7.72 -6.70 -14.77
CA ASP A 140 6.35 -7.06 -15.07
C ASP A 140 5.47 -6.30 -14.08
N TYR A 141 4.60 -5.44 -14.59
CA TYR A 141 3.67 -4.62 -13.80
C TYR A 141 2.35 -5.34 -13.51
N GLY A 142 2.21 -6.61 -13.92
CA GLY A 142 0.94 -7.33 -13.87
C GLY A 142 -0.08 -6.83 -14.89
N LYS A 143 -1.33 -7.28 -14.69
CA LYS A 143 -2.44 -6.89 -15.55
C LYS A 143 -2.90 -5.51 -15.21
N ALA A 144 -2.94 -4.51 -15.84
CA ALA A 144 -3.57 -3.21 -15.55
C ALA A 144 -3.19 -2.63 -14.18
N PRO A 145 -1.93 -2.20 -13.97
CA PRO A 145 -1.48 -1.68 -12.67
C PRO A 145 -2.22 -0.40 -12.23
N LYS A 146 -2.96 0.26 -13.13
CA LYS A 146 -3.82 1.40 -12.80
C LYS A 146 -5.18 0.97 -12.22
N ASP A 147 -5.60 -0.26 -12.49
CA ASP A 147 -6.94 -0.72 -12.14
C ASP A 147 -6.90 -1.56 -10.85
N TYR A 148 -7.42 -0.97 -9.77
CA TYR A 148 -7.54 -1.61 -8.46
C TYR A 148 -8.53 -2.78 -8.44
N GLN A 149 -9.46 -2.87 -9.40
CA GLN A 149 -10.46 -3.95 -9.45
C GLN A 149 -9.85 -5.28 -9.89
N THR A 150 -8.64 -5.27 -10.44
CA THR A 150 -7.93 -6.49 -10.85
C THR A 150 -7.29 -7.26 -9.68
N GLY A 151 -7.38 -6.75 -8.49
CA GLY A 151 -6.80 -7.32 -7.26
C GLY A 151 -5.59 -6.55 -6.72
N PRO A 152 -4.88 -7.12 -5.74
CA PRO A 152 -3.69 -6.50 -5.16
C PRO A 152 -2.67 -6.15 -6.23
N ILE A 153 -2.02 -4.99 -6.08
CA ILE A 153 -0.94 -4.66 -7.01
C ILE A 153 0.19 -5.66 -6.86
N ARG A 154 0.72 -6.08 -8.02
CA ARG A 154 1.83 -7.02 -8.09
C ARG A 154 2.82 -6.56 -9.14
N ILE A 155 4.07 -6.35 -8.72
CA ILE A 155 5.17 -5.94 -9.59
C ILE A 155 6.30 -6.92 -9.41
N THR A 156 6.80 -7.49 -10.50
CA THR A 156 7.93 -8.42 -10.48
C THR A 156 9.12 -7.81 -11.21
N PHE A 157 10.25 -7.72 -10.52
CA PHE A 157 11.52 -7.26 -11.07
C PHE A 157 12.41 -8.45 -11.36
N ARG A 158 13.12 -8.39 -12.50
CA ARG A 158 14.28 -9.23 -12.79
C ARG A 158 15.49 -8.33 -12.81
N TYR A 159 16.54 -8.72 -12.11
CA TYR A 159 17.68 -7.84 -11.90
C TYR A 159 18.98 -8.60 -11.69
N GLU A 160 20.09 -7.87 -11.78
CA GLU A 160 21.41 -8.32 -11.37
C GLU A 160 22.13 -7.21 -10.58
N ILE A 161 22.97 -7.61 -9.64
CA ILE A 161 23.86 -6.73 -8.90
C ILE A 161 25.27 -7.30 -9.00
N PRO A 162 26.12 -6.73 -9.86
CA PRO A 162 27.54 -7.11 -9.94
C PRO A 162 28.27 -6.82 -8.64
N ASP A 163 29.28 -7.62 -8.32
CA ASP A 163 30.12 -7.46 -7.13
C ASP A 163 29.33 -7.40 -5.81
N TYR A 164 28.20 -8.07 -5.72
CA TYR A 164 27.35 -8.11 -4.52
C TYR A 164 28.03 -8.86 -3.38
N ALA A 165 28.84 -9.85 -3.71
CA ALA A 165 29.59 -10.65 -2.74
C ALA A 165 31.06 -10.81 -3.12
N LEU A 166 31.90 -10.95 -2.11
CA LEU A 166 33.26 -11.49 -2.28
C LEU A 166 33.17 -13.00 -2.10
N VAL A 167 33.67 -13.75 -3.05
CA VAL A 167 33.65 -15.20 -3.06
C VAL A 167 35.06 -15.70 -2.77
N GLY A 168 35.26 -16.36 -1.65
CA GLY A 168 36.48 -17.07 -1.29
C GLY A 168 36.32 -18.57 -1.52
N ASP A 169 37.37 -19.35 -1.24
CA ASP A 169 37.35 -20.80 -1.46
C ASP A 169 36.32 -21.55 -0.60
N ARG A 170 36.01 -21.05 0.58
CA ARG A 170 35.12 -21.70 1.56
C ARG A 170 34.09 -20.75 2.19
N GLU A 171 34.09 -19.50 1.79
CA GLU A 171 33.25 -18.46 2.38
C GLU A 171 32.74 -17.46 1.36
N LEU A 172 31.64 -16.83 1.68
CA LEU A 172 31.03 -15.79 0.88
C LEU A 172 30.72 -14.61 1.80
N LEU A 173 31.25 -13.44 1.48
CA LEU A 173 31.02 -12.21 2.21
C LEU A 173 30.11 -11.30 1.38
N LEU A 174 28.94 -11.01 1.89
CA LEU A 174 28.02 -10.03 1.29
C LEU A 174 28.54 -8.60 1.56
N LYS A 175 28.39 -7.72 0.58
CA LYS A 175 28.78 -6.30 0.68
C LYS A 175 27.61 -5.42 1.07
#